data_4f31cc1bd1b4a930c2e3b8e4c6d189dd
#
_entry.id   4f31cc1bd1b4a930c2e3b8e4c6d189dd
#
_cell.length_a   1.000
_cell.length_b   1.000
_cell.length_c   1.000
_cell.angle_alpha   90.00
_cell.angle_beta   90.00
_cell.angle_gamma   90.00
#
_symmetry.space_group_name_H-M   'P 1'
#
loop_
_entity.id
_entity.type
_entity.pdbx_description
1 polymer ?
#
loop_
_entity_poly.entity_id
_entity_poly.type
_entity_poly.pdbx_seq_one_letter_code
_entity_poly.pdbx_strand_id
1 'polypeptide(L)'
;QIFSSAFGGGMSSRLFQEVREKRGLCYSIFSQLGAYSDTGLMTIYAGTSEDSVKDLSDIIIDELKRASVDLSESEVTRARAQMKAGLLMGLESSSARAERLARLVGIWGKVPKLKETIRKIDNVCLDQVRNFSQELTLNKKVAMATYGPVKRSRILQDIKDRLSQ
;
A
#
# COMPACT_ATOMS: atom_id res chain seq x y z
N GLN A 1 -0.89 -6.12 -3.72
CA GLN A 1 0.46 -5.52 -3.84
C GLN A 1 0.50 -4.41 -4.87
N ILE A 2 -0.07 -4.58 -6.08
CA ILE A 2 -0.10 -3.53 -7.12
C ILE A 2 -0.79 -2.26 -6.61
N PHE A 3 -1.95 -2.39 -5.93
CA PHE A 3 -2.60 -1.25 -5.30
C PHE A 3 -1.67 -0.54 -4.30
N SER A 4 -1.07 -1.29 -3.38
CA SER A 4 -0.14 -0.72 -2.39
C SER A 4 1.04 -0.01 -3.08
N SER A 5 1.60 -0.58 -4.17
CA SER A 5 2.65 0.07 -4.95
C SER A 5 2.20 1.37 -5.60
N ALA A 6 1.01 1.41 -6.21
CA ALA A 6 0.45 2.61 -6.81
C ALA A 6 0.09 3.67 -5.77
N PHE A 7 -0.44 3.24 -4.62
CA PHE A 7 -0.94 4.11 -3.57
C PHE A 7 0.16 4.73 -2.72
N GLY A 8 1.16 3.95 -2.29
CA GLY A 8 2.23 4.41 -1.40
C GLY A 8 3.57 3.71 -1.59
N GLY A 9 3.87 3.16 -2.77
CA GLY A 9 5.06 2.35 -3.03
C GLY A 9 6.28 3.11 -3.54
N GLY A 10 6.32 4.43 -3.48
CA GLY A 10 7.49 5.21 -3.93
C GLY A 10 7.15 6.66 -4.25
N MET A 11 8.15 7.40 -4.74
CA MET A 11 8.04 8.86 -4.95
C MET A 11 6.93 9.26 -5.93
N SER A 12 6.55 8.42 -6.88
CA SER A 12 5.46 8.69 -7.83
C SER A 12 4.11 8.11 -7.40
N SER A 13 4.00 7.59 -6.17
CA SER A 13 2.75 7.10 -5.59
C SER A 13 1.85 8.24 -5.13
N ARG A 14 0.54 7.97 -5.03
CA ARG A 14 -0.46 8.97 -4.62
C ARG A 14 -0.15 9.60 -3.28
N LEU A 15 0.08 8.79 -2.25
CA LEU A 15 0.37 9.30 -0.92
C LEU A 15 1.62 10.18 -0.90
N PHE A 16 2.67 9.76 -1.58
CA PHE A 16 3.90 10.54 -1.63
C PHE A 16 3.66 11.90 -2.30
N GLN A 17 2.98 11.92 -3.43
CA GLN A 17 2.70 13.16 -4.17
C GLN A 17 1.73 14.07 -3.42
N GLU A 18 0.63 13.53 -2.89
CA GLU A 18 -0.41 14.36 -2.26
C GLU A 18 -0.04 14.84 -0.85
N VAL A 19 0.62 14.01 -0.06
CA VAL A 19 0.91 14.30 1.34
C VAL A 19 2.26 14.96 1.52
N ARG A 20 3.31 14.41 0.89
CA ARG A 20 4.67 14.90 1.08
C ARG A 20 5.01 16.03 0.12
N GLU A 21 4.86 15.82 -1.20
CA GLU A 21 5.33 16.79 -2.19
C GLU A 21 4.44 18.04 -2.26
N LYS A 22 3.13 17.87 -2.33
CA LYS A 22 2.21 19.00 -2.48
C LYS A 22 1.94 19.74 -1.18
N ARG A 23 1.96 19.06 -0.04
CA ARG A 23 1.52 19.64 1.24
C ARG A 23 2.59 19.69 2.34
N GLY A 24 3.69 18.96 2.17
CA GLY A 24 4.79 18.95 3.14
C GLY A 24 4.41 18.41 4.52
N LEU A 25 3.36 17.57 4.62
CA LEU A 25 2.81 17.14 5.92
C LEU A 25 3.61 16.03 6.59
N CYS A 26 4.55 15.40 5.88
CA CYS A 26 5.35 14.32 6.43
C CYS A 26 6.73 14.26 5.79
N TYR A 27 7.71 13.74 6.55
CA TYR A 27 9.04 13.45 6.01
C TYR A 27 9.04 12.16 5.19
N SER A 28 8.36 11.15 5.67
CA SER A 28 8.24 9.84 4.99
C SER A 28 6.82 9.35 5.04
N ILE A 29 6.36 8.76 3.95
CA ILE A 29 5.08 8.08 3.85
C ILE A 29 5.20 6.92 2.88
N PHE A 30 4.66 5.77 3.26
CA PHE A 30 4.57 4.61 2.39
C PHE A 30 3.42 3.69 2.79
N SER A 31 3.01 2.85 1.87
CA SER A 31 2.10 1.74 2.15
C SER A 31 2.76 0.39 1.87
N GLN A 32 2.39 -0.60 2.65
CA GLN A 32 2.83 -1.98 2.50
C GLN A 32 1.68 -2.95 2.74
N LEU A 33 1.77 -4.12 2.14
CA LEU A 33 0.80 -5.19 2.28
C LEU A 33 1.44 -6.39 2.98
N GLY A 34 0.87 -6.79 4.12
CA GLY A 34 1.12 -8.07 4.77
C GLY A 34 0.09 -9.09 4.29
N ALA A 35 0.55 -10.19 3.71
CA ALA A 35 -0.31 -11.30 3.32
C ALA A 35 0.04 -12.53 4.16
N TYR A 36 -0.95 -13.04 4.85
CA TYR A 36 -0.86 -14.22 5.73
C TYR A 36 -1.76 -15.33 5.17
N SER A 37 -1.71 -16.52 5.75
CA SER A 37 -2.50 -17.67 5.26
C SER A 37 -4.00 -17.49 5.47
N ASP A 38 -4.38 -16.76 6.50
CA ASP A 38 -5.75 -16.58 7.00
C ASP A 38 -6.25 -15.14 6.96
N THR A 39 -5.36 -14.18 6.73
CA THR A 39 -5.72 -12.76 6.75
C THR A 39 -4.78 -11.91 5.89
N GLY A 40 -5.14 -10.65 5.68
CA GLY A 40 -4.32 -9.64 5.04
C GLY A 40 -4.39 -8.31 5.79
N LEU A 41 -3.29 -7.58 5.79
CA LEU A 41 -3.18 -6.27 6.40
C LEU A 41 -2.55 -5.30 5.41
N MET A 42 -3.24 -4.20 5.12
CA MET A 42 -2.64 -3.05 4.47
C MET A 42 -2.25 -2.02 5.52
N THR A 43 -0.98 -1.69 5.59
CA THR A 43 -0.43 -0.72 6.54
C THR A 43 0.00 0.53 5.79
N ILE A 44 -0.34 1.70 6.32
CA ILE A 44 0.18 2.99 5.89
C ILE A 44 1.01 3.53 7.04
N TYR A 45 2.26 3.83 6.76
CA TYR A 45 3.17 4.49 7.70
C TYR A 45 3.39 5.92 7.27
N ALA A 46 3.44 6.84 8.24
CA ALA A 46 3.88 8.21 8.01
C ALA A 46 4.65 8.76 9.22
N GLY A 47 5.76 9.43 8.95
CA GLY A 47 6.51 10.22 9.94
C GLY A 47 6.17 11.68 9.80
N THR A 48 5.46 12.26 10.79
CA THR A 48 4.91 13.63 10.75
C THR A 48 5.08 14.35 12.08
N SER A 49 4.78 15.64 12.11
CA SER A 49 4.69 16.44 13.36
C SER A 49 3.34 16.25 14.04
N GLU A 50 3.28 16.55 15.35
CA GLU A 50 2.03 16.50 16.13
C GLU A 50 0.89 17.29 15.48
N ASP A 51 1.18 18.51 15.04
CA ASP A 51 0.20 19.43 14.46
C ASP A 51 -0.37 18.94 13.12
N SER A 52 0.40 18.15 12.37
CA SER A 52 0.01 17.68 11.05
C SER A 52 -0.72 16.32 11.05
N VAL A 53 -0.78 15.61 12.18
CA VAL A 53 -1.36 14.23 12.24
C VAL A 53 -2.79 14.19 11.75
N LYS A 54 -3.61 15.18 12.14
CA LYS A 54 -5.02 15.23 11.73
C LYS A 54 -5.17 15.43 10.22
N ASP A 55 -4.53 16.47 9.68
CA ASP A 55 -4.62 16.79 8.25
C ASP A 55 -4.06 15.66 7.38
N LEU A 56 -2.96 15.05 7.82
CA LEU A 56 -2.37 13.88 7.18
C LEU A 56 -3.36 12.71 7.15
N SER A 57 -4.03 12.43 8.26
CA SER A 57 -5.02 11.35 8.36
C SER A 57 -6.21 11.60 7.45
N ASP A 58 -6.70 12.82 7.40
CA ASP A 58 -7.82 13.23 6.55
C ASP A 58 -7.50 13.03 5.07
N ILE A 59 -6.30 13.46 4.64
CA ILE A 59 -5.87 13.31 3.25
C ILE A 59 -5.65 11.84 2.88
N ILE A 60 -5.10 11.03 3.76
CA ILE A 60 -4.94 9.58 3.51
C ILE A 60 -6.30 8.93 3.23
N ILE A 61 -7.33 9.28 3.99
CA ILE A 61 -8.68 8.74 3.80
C ILE A 61 -9.29 9.24 2.49
N ASP A 62 -9.15 10.51 2.19
CA ASP A 62 -9.66 11.08 0.93
C ASP A 62 -8.99 10.41 -0.28
N GLU A 63 -7.68 10.24 -0.25
CA GLU A 63 -6.96 9.57 -1.32
C GLU A 63 -7.31 8.07 -1.43
N LEU A 64 -7.59 7.40 -0.31
CA LEU A 64 -8.04 6.01 -0.32
C LEU A 64 -9.41 5.88 -1.01
N LYS A 65 -10.35 6.77 -0.69
CA LYS A 65 -11.66 6.83 -1.34
C LYS A 65 -11.55 7.18 -2.82
N ARG A 66 -10.75 8.20 -3.15
CA ARG A 66 -10.53 8.61 -4.54
C ARG A 66 -9.91 7.49 -5.38
N ALA A 67 -8.99 6.72 -4.82
CA ALA A 67 -8.33 5.63 -5.54
C ALA A 67 -9.32 4.54 -6.02
N SER A 68 -10.46 4.36 -5.37
CA SER A 68 -11.50 3.43 -5.84
C SER A 68 -12.22 3.89 -7.12
N VAL A 69 -12.15 5.20 -7.42
CA VAL A 69 -12.87 5.81 -8.55
C VAL A 69 -11.91 6.27 -9.63
N ASP A 70 -10.87 7.03 -9.27
CA ASP A 70 -10.04 7.78 -10.20
C ASP A 70 -8.62 7.22 -10.41
N LEU A 71 -8.29 6.06 -9.83
CA LEU A 71 -7.01 5.40 -10.11
C LEU A 71 -6.87 5.16 -11.62
N SER A 72 -5.76 5.60 -12.20
CA SER A 72 -5.55 5.56 -13.66
C SER A 72 -4.81 4.30 -14.11
N GLU A 73 -4.99 3.93 -15.39
CA GLU A 73 -4.23 2.83 -16.02
C GLU A 73 -2.71 3.11 -16.00
N SER A 74 -2.30 4.37 -16.08
CA SER A 74 -0.88 4.74 -16.01
C SER A 74 -0.27 4.46 -14.64
N GLU A 75 -1.00 4.67 -13.55
CA GLU A 75 -0.57 4.34 -12.19
C GLU A 75 -0.44 2.82 -12.01
N VAL A 76 -1.42 2.05 -12.48
CA VAL A 76 -1.40 0.59 -12.42
C VAL A 76 -0.27 0.01 -13.27
N THR A 77 -0.06 0.55 -14.48
CA THR A 77 1.03 0.12 -15.36
C THR A 77 2.39 0.39 -14.75
N ARG A 78 2.59 1.56 -14.15
CA ARG A 78 3.82 1.90 -13.43
C ARG A 78 4.04 0.98 -12.23
N ALA A 79 3.00 0.71 -11.44
CA ALA A 79 3.08 -0.21 -10.31
C ALA A 79 3.43 -1.65 -10.73
N ARG A 80 2.84 -2.15 -11.84
CA ARG A 80 3.21 -3.44 -12.43
C ARG A 80 4.67 -3.50 -12.85
N ALA A 81 5.14 -2.46 -13.53
CA ALA A 81 6.54 -2.36 -13.96
C ALA A 81 7.50 -2.33 -12.76
N GLN A 82 7.19 -1.54 -11.74
CA GLN A 82 7.97 -1.43 -10.52
C GLN A 82 8.04 -2.76 -9.75
N MET A 83 6.93 -3.48 -9.63
CA MET A 83 6.90 -4.82 -9.02
C MET A 83 7.75 -5.83 -9.78
N LYS A 84 7.67 -5.83 -11.13
CA LYS A 84 8.50 -6.72 -11.96
C LYS A 84 9.98 -6.39 -11.81
N ALA A 85 10.33 -5.11 -11.85
CA ALA A 85 11.72 -4.68 -11.66
C ALA A 85 12.26 -5.10 -10.28
N GLY A 86 11.51 -4.87 -9.20
CA GLY A 86 11.90 -5.28 -7.85
C GLY A 86 12.04 -6.81 -7.72
N LEU A 87 11.13 -7.56 -8.34
CA LEU A 87 11.23 -9.03 -8.39
C LEU A 87 12.50 -9.49 -9.10
N LEU A 88 12.83 -8.93 -10.26
CA LEU A 88 14.00 -9.32 -11.04
C LEU A 88 15.29 -8.92 -10.34
N MET A 89 15.41 -7.69 -9.86
CA MET A 89 16.56 -7.19 -9.11
C MET A 89 16.80 -8.02 -7.83
N GLY A 90 15.74 -8.42 -7.13
CA GLY A 90 15.84 -9.29 -5.96
C GLY A 90 16.42 -10.68 -6.27
N LEU A 91 16.38 -11.15 -7.52
CA LEU A 91 16.97 -12.43 -7.91
C LEU A 91 18.49 -12.36 -8.14
N GLU A 92 19.07 -11.17 -8.24
CA GLU A 92 20.51 -10.99 -8.40
C GLU A 92 21.25 -11.20 -7.07
N SER A 93 20.59 -10.96 -5.93
CA SER A 93 21.13 -11.24 -4.61
C SER A 93 20.92 -12.70 -4.22
N SER A 94 21.99 -13.41 -3.90
CA SER A 94 21.91 -14.81 -3.46
C SER A 94 21.12 -14.98 -2.15
N SER A 95 21.27 -14.07 -1.19
CA SER A 95 20.54 -14.09 0.06
C SER A 95 19.04 -13.82 -0.15
N ALA A 96 18.68 -12.78 -0.90
CA ALA A 96 17.28 -12.48 -1.23
C ALA A 96 16.61 -13.61 -2.02
N ARG A 97 17.38 -14.27 -2.92
CA ARG A 97 16.92 -15.44 -3.66
C ARG A 97 16.66 -16.63 -2.74
N ALA A 98 17.56 -16.91 -1.81
CA ALA A 98 17.39 -17.99 -0.83
C ALA A 98 16.20 -17.75 0.09
N GLU A 99 16.06 -16.54 0.65
CA GLU A 99 14.92 -16.14 1.47
C GLU A 99 13.59 -16.28 0.71
N ARG A 100 13.54 -15.80 -0.54
CA ARG A 100 12.36 -15.94 -1.39
C ARG A 100 11.98 -17.39 -1.62
N LEU A 101 12.97 -18.26 -1.91
CA LEU A 101 12.72 -19.68 -2.14
C LEU A 101 12.20 -20.35 -0.86
N ALA A 102 12.85 -20.12 0.27
CA ALA A 102 12.41 -20.65 1.56
C ALA A 102 10.97 -20.23 1.89
N ARG A 103 10.66 -18.95 1.71
CA ARG A 103 9.30 -18.42 1.93
C ARG A 103 8.25 -19.05 0.99
N LEU A 104 8.56 -19.21 -0.28
CA LEU A 104 7.64 -19.82 -1.24
C LEU A 104 7.36 -21.30 -0.90
N VAL A 105 8.39 -22.04 -0.54
CA VAL A 105 8.23 -23.44 -0.10
C VAL A 105 7.44 -23.51 1.21
N GLY A 106 7.78 -22.67 2.19
CA GLY A 106 7.11 -22.65 3.50
C GLY A 106 5.62 -22.31 3.41
N ILE A 107 5.23 -21.39 2.51
CA ILE A 107 3.82 -20.95 2.38
C ILE A 107 3.03 -21.83 1.40
N TRP A 108 3.63 -22.16 0.26
CA TRP A 108 2.93 -22.79 -0.86
C TRP A 108 3.33 -24.25 -1.12
N GLY A 109 4.32 -24.79 -0.41
CA GLY A 109 4.87 -26.12 -0.65
C GLY A 109 5.61 -26.26 -2.00
N LYS A 110 5.72 -25.20 -2.79
CA LYS A 110 6.32 -25.20 -4.11
C LYS A 110 6.87 -23.83 -4.51
N VAL A 111 7.78 -23.83 -5.49
CA VAL A 111 8.33 -22.63 -6.10
C VAL A 111 7.64 -22.39 -7.45
N PRO A 112 6.78 -21.38 -7.60
CA PRO A 112 6.20 -21.01 -8.90
C PRO A 112 7.29 -20.58 -9.89
N LYS A 113 7.13 -20.92 -11.15
CA LYS A 113 8.05 -20.46 -12.21
C LYS A 113 8.01 -18.93 -12.28
N LEU A 114 9.16 -18.31 -12.48
CA LEU A 114 9.26 -16.84 -12.58
C LEU A 114 8.33 -16.28 -13.66
N LYS A 115 8.27 -16.94 -14.82
CA LYS A 115 7.39 -16.57 -15.93
C LYS A 115 5.90 -16.56 -15.53
N GLU A 116 5.47 -17.49 -14.68
CA GLU A 116 4.10 -17.53 -14.17
C GLU A 116 3.81 -16.36 -13.22
N THR A 117 4.78 -16.02 -12.36
CA THR A 117 4.67 -14.88 -11.46
C THR A 117 4.56 -13.57 -12.26
N ILE A 118 5.43 -13.38 -13.25
CA ILE A 118 5.38 -12.20 -14.13
C ILE A 118 4.04 -12.11 -14.85
N ARG A 119 3.56 -13.22 -15.43
CA ARG A 119 2.25 -13.24 -16.08
C ARG A 119 1.10 -12.87 -15.15
N LYS A 120 1.14 -13.31 -13.88
CA LYS A 120 0.14 -12.92 -12.88
C LYS A 120 0.16 -11.41 -12.59
N ILE A 121 1.34 -10.80 -12.56
CA ILE A 121 1.49 -9.34 -12.39
C ILE A 121 0.91 -8.62 -13.63
N ASP A 122 1.24 -9.08 -14.83
CA ASP A 122 0.81 -8.45 -16.07
C ASP A 122 -0.72 -8.55 -16.28
N ASN A 123 -1.34 -9.62 -15.82
CA ASN A 123 -2.79 -9.86 -15.96
C ASN A 123 -3.66 -9.05 -14.99
N VAL A 124 -3.10 -8.36 -14.02
CA VAL A 124 -3.91 -7.52 -13.13
C VAL A 124 -4.36 -6.27 -13.89
N CYS A 125 -5.66 -6.10 -14.05
CA CYS A 125 -6.25 -4.94 -14.72
C CYS A 125 -6.65 -3.84 -13.74
N LEU A 126 -6.93 -2.65 -14.28
CA LEU A 126 -7.32 -1.46 -13.51
C LEU A 126 -8.56 -1.73 -12.63
N ASP A 127 -9.58 -2.38 -13.19
CA ASP A 127 -10.84 -2.64 -12.46
C ASP A 127 -10.62 -3.52 -11.22
N GLN A 128 -9.74 -4.52 -11.30
CA GLN A 128 -9.38 -5.33 -10.14
C GLN A 128 -8.70 -4.51 -9.05
N VAL A 129 -7.89 -3.54 -9.43
CA VAL A 129 -7.17 -2.67 -8.47
C VAL A 129 -8.13 -1.67 -7.83
N ARG A 130 -9.06 -1.10 -8.60
CA ARG A 130 -10.12 -0.21 -8.09
C ARG A 130 -11.08 -0.95 -7.16
N ASN A 131 -11.54 -2.13 -7.54
CA ASN A 131 -12.40 -2.96 -6.71
C ASN A 131 -11.73 -3.31 -5.37
N PHE A 132 -10.45 -3.66 -5.39
CA PHE A 132 -9.69 -3.88 -4.14
C PHE A 132 -9.65 -2.63 -3.26
N SER A 133 -9.45 -1.43 -3.83
CA SER A 133 -9.51 -0.17 -3.09
C SER A 133 -10.89 0.05 -2.47
N GLN A 134 -11.94 -0.22 -3.23
CA GLN A 134 -13.32 -0.11 -2.76
C GLN A 134 -13.61 -1.08 -1.60
N GLU A 135 -13.17 -2.33 -1.71
CA GLU A 135 -13.30 -3.32 -0.63
C GLU A 135 -12.59 -2.87 0.65
N LEU A 136 -11.40 -2.27 0.55
CA LEU A 136 -10.68 -1.72 1.70
C LEU A 136 -11.46 -0.61 2.40
N THR A 137 -12.07 0.30 1.65
CA THR A 137 -12.88 1.39 2.21
C THR A 137 -14.18 0.89 2.84
N LEU A 138 -14.84 -0.08 2.22
CA LEU A 138 -16.09 -0.66 2.71
C LEU A 138 -15.92 -1.52 3.96
N ASN A 139 -14.76 -2.16 4.13
CA ASN A 139 -14.51 -3.09 5.24
C ASN A 139 -14.47 -2.41 6.62
N LYS A 140 -14.18 -1.11 6.70
CA LYS A 140 -14.20 -0.29 7.93
C LYS A 140 -13.37 -0.85 9.11
N LYS A 141 -12.58 -1.90 8.91
CA LYS A 141 -11.70 -2.50 9.93
C LYS A 141 -10.39 -1.73 9.98
N VAL A 142 -10.37 -0.67 10.76
CA VAL A 142 -9.21 0.21 10.89
C VAL A 142 -8.64 0.14 12.28
N ALA A 143 -7.33 -0.01 12.36
CA ALA A 143 -6.53 0.18 13.57
C ALA A 143 -5.51 1.30 13.34
N MET A 144 -5.17 2.02 14.38
CA MET A 144 -4.17 3.08 14.34
C MET A 144 -3.23 2.96 15.53
N ALA A 145 -1.95 3.11 15.28
CA ALA A 145 -0.93 3.24 16.31
C ALA A 145 -0.18 4.56 16.08
N THR A 146 0.01 5.31 17.14
CA THR A 146 0.80 6.56 17.13
C THR A 146 1.90 6.47 18.17
N TYR A 147 3.09 6.96 17.82
CA TYR A 147 4.22 7.01 18.71
C TYR A 147 4.87 8.40 18.64
N GLY A 148 5.03 9.07 19.80
CA GLY A 148 5.59 10.40 19.92
C GLY A 148 4.76 11.30 20.84
N PRO A 149 4.99 12.62 20.82
CA PRO A 149 4.25 13.58 21.64
C PRO A 149 2.84 13.84 21.10
N VAL A 150 2.09 12.78 20.87
CA VAL A 150 0.74 12.85 20.32
C VAL A 150 -0.27 12.98 21.46
N LYS A 151 -1.03 14.07 21.49
CA LYS A 151 -2.15 14.21 22.42
C LYS A 151 -3.20 13.13 22.15
N ARG A 152 -3.89 12.64 23.19
CA ARG A 152 -5.03 11.74 23.06
C ARG A 152 -6.06 12.41 22.12
N SER A 153 -6.04 12.01 20.85
CA SER A 153 -6.89 12.60 19.82
C SER A 153 -8.00 11.62 19.45
N ARG A 154 -9.10 12.13 18.97
CA ARG A 154 -10.20 11.34 18.39
C ARG A 154 -9.92 10.87 16.97
N ILE A 155 -8.67 10.98 16.49
CA ILE A 155 -8.30 10.72 15.08
C ILE A 155 -8.79 9.35 14.59
N LEU A 156 -8.63 8.30 15.39
CA LEU A 156 -9.12 6.97 14.99
C LEU A 156 -10.65 6.95 14.82
N GLN A 157 -11.40 7.66 15.69
CA GLN A 157 -12.84 7.75 15.56
C GLN A 157 -13.23 8.57 14.33
N ASP A 158 -12.57 9.68 14.11
CA ASP A 158 -12.78 10.53 12.91
C ASP A 158 -12.52 9.75 11.62
N ILE A 159 -11.44 8.93 11.58
CA ILE A 159 -11.14 8.03 10.46
C ILE A 159 -12.30 7.04 10.23
N LYS A 160 -12.80 6.40 11.30
CA LYS A 160 -13.90 5.43 11.19
C LYS A 160 -15.17 6.10 10.69
N ASP A 161 -15.49 7.27 11.21
CA ASP A 161 -16.68 8.04 10.83
C ASP A 161 -16.60 8.45 9.36
N ARG A 162 -15.46 8.93 8.90
CA ARG A 162 -15.23 9.29 7.50
C ARG A 162 -15.28 8.09 6.54
N LEU A 163 -14.79 6.94 6.93
CA LEU A 163 -14.92 5.70 6.13
C LEU A 163 -16.36 5.16 6.13
N SER A 164 -17.22 5.66 6.98
CA SER A 164 -18.63 5.25 7.07
C SER A 164 -19.57 6.10 6.23
N GLN A 165 -19.10 7.25 5.76
CA GLN A 165 -19.78 8.14 4.82
C GLN A 165 -19.50 7.73 3.38
#